data_989fab95e2fa01d04d50a7f80b628dab
#
_entry.id   989fab95e2fa01d04d50a7f80b628dab
#
_cell.length_a   1.000
_cell.length_b   1.000
_cell.length_c   1.000
_cell.angle_alpha   90.00
_cell.angle_beta   90.00
_cell.angle_gamma   90.00
#
_symmetry.space_group_name_H-M   'P 1'
#
loop_
_entity.id
_entity.type
_entity.pdbx_description
1 polymer ?
#
loop_
_entity_poly.entity_id
_entity_poly.type
_entity_poly.pdbx_seq_one_letter_code
_entity_poly.pdbx_strand_id
1 'polypeptide(L)'
;MRYDTALEVKSWPLRKPFKISRGAHTHADTVICRIGDGTHTGMGEAAGVSYKGESVASIAAQIEAVVPHIASGIGRDELQQIMTPGGARNAVDCALWDLEAKRSGRSVWQMLDRQPHAVTTVYTVGLASPEQMEQDAAEHRDFQILKVKVGIGDPIEQMTAIRRGAPEAASVIDANQAWTVGDLDTYSARLKALGVEMIEQPLATDDDEALRGYGSLLPLC
;
A
#
# COMPACT_ATOMS: atom_id res chain seq x y z
N MET A 1 -20.02 11.50 -24.52
CA MET A 1 -20.40 10.11 -24.22
C MET A 1 -20.91 10.11 -22.79
N ARG A 2 -21.98 9.41 -22.46
CA ARG A 2 -22.52 9.45 -21.10
C ARG A 2 -22.08 8.18 -20.35
N TYR A 3 -21.52 8.34 -19.15
CA TYR A 3 -21.14 7.23 -18.31
C TYR A 3 -22.17 7.04 -17.19
N ASP A 4 -22.36 5.80 -16.76
CA ASP A 4 -23.04 5.42 -15.52
C ASP A 4 -21.99 5.07 -14.47
N THR A 5 -22.31 5.31 -13.20
CA THR A 5 -21.43 5.04 -12.08
C THR A 5 -22.16 4.23 -11.02
N ALA A 6 -21.53 3.18 -10.52
CA ALA A 6 -22.01 2.40 -9.40
C ALA A 6 -20.92 2.24 -8.36
N LEU A 7 -21.29 2.37 -7.08
CA LEU A 7 -20.42 2.16 -5.93
C LEU A 7 -20.86 0.93 -5.14
N GLU A 8 -19.90 0.20 -4.64
CA GLU A 8 -20.12 -0.95 -3.77
C GLU A 8 -19.11 -0.93 -2.64
N VAL A 9 -19.59 -1.01 -1.40
CA VAL A 9 -18.74 -1.18 -0.22
C VAL A 9 -18.56 -2.67 0.03
N LYS A 10 -17.31 -3.10 0.18
CA LYS A 10 -16.94 -4.47 0.52
C LYS A 10 -16.14 -4.52 1.81
N SER A 11 -16.39 -5.56 2.60
CA SER A 11 -15.61 -5.90 3.79
C SER A 11 -15.07 -7.31 3.59
N TRP A 12 -13.77 -7.41 3.37
CA TRP A 12 -13.10 -8.68 3.09
C TRP A 12 -12.49 -9.24 4.37
N PRO A 13 -12.90 -10.42 4.87
CA PRO A 13 -12.27 -11.01 6.03
C PRO A 13 -10.84 -11.43 5.71
N LEU A 14 -9.90 -11.06 6.60
CA LEU A 14 -8.51 -11.49 6.49
C LEU A 14 -8.35 -12.92 7.02
N ARG A 15 -7.49 -13.71 6.41
CA ARG A 15 -7.19 -15.09 6.85
C ARG A 15 -6.61 -15.14 8.27
N LYS A 16 -5.80 -14.13 8.63
CA LYS A 16 -5.22 -13.91 9.96
C LYS A 16 -5.39 -12.43 10.31
N PRO A 17 -5.56 -12.07 11.59
CA PRO A 17 -5.50 -10.65 11.98
C PRO A 17 -4.18 -10.03 11.56
N PHE A 18 -4.24 -8.89 10.88
CA PHE A 18 -3.06 -8.14 10.45
C PHE A 18 -2.75 -7.06 11.48
N LYS A 19 -1.59 -7.17 12.13
CA LYS A 19 -1.14 -6.24 13.18
C LYS A 19 -0.02 -5.34 12.67
N ILE A 20 -0.16 -4.07 13.00
CA ILE A 20 0.86 -3.02 12.80
C ILE A 20 1.02 -2.25 14.11
N SER A 21 2.00 -1.35 14.20
CA SER A 21 2.23 -0.50 15.39
C SER A 21 0.99 0.27 15.85
N ARG A 22 0.07 0.62 14.94
CA ARG A 22 -1.13 1.43 15.20
C ARG A 22 -2.42 0.64 15.44
N GLY A 23 -2.40 -0.69 15.37
CA GLY A 23 -3.61 -1.49 15.61
C GLY A 23 -3.63 -2.85 14.91
N ALA A 24 -4.77 -3.51 14.99
CA ALA A 24 -5.01 -4.80 14.36
C ALA A 24 -6.29 -4.74 13.52
N HIS A 25 -6.23 -5.30 12.32
CA HIS A 25 -7.35 -5.41 11.40
C HIS A 25 -7.71 -6.86 11.18
N THR A 26 -9.00 -7.18 11.21
CA THR A 26 -9.53 -8.50 10.87
C THR A 26 -10.23 -8.52 9.51
N HIS A 27 -10.51 -7.31 8.97
CA HIS A 27 -11.14 -7.10 7.67
C HIS A 27 -10.39 -6.01 6.90
N ALA A 28 -10.47 -6.08 5.58
CA ALA A 28 -10.10 -5.01 4.66
C ALA A 28 -11.39 -4.43 4.09
N ASP A 29 -11.71 -3.20 4.49
CA ASP A 29 -12.89 -2.49 4.01
C ASP A 29 -12.52 -1.63 2.81
N THR A 30 -13.24 -1.78 1.69
CA THR A 30 -12.94 -1.12 0.42
C THR A 30 -14.20 -0.53 -0.22
N VAL A 31 -14.00 0.45 -1.09
CA VAL A 31 -15.01 0.97 -2.02
C VAL A 31 -14.62 0.54 -3.42
N ILE A 32 -15.51 -0.17 -4.09
CA ILE A 32 -15.39 -0.52 -5.50
C ILE A 32 -16.19 0.51 -6.31
N CYS A 33 -15.53 1.17 -7.26
CA CYS A 33 -16.13 2.08 -8.21
C CYS A 33 -16.22 1.40 -9.58
N ARG A 34 -17.43 1.37 -10.18
CA ARG A 34 -17.66 0.89 -11.54
C ARG A 34 -18.15 2.05 -12.40
N ILE A 35 -17.53 2.21 -13.56
CA ILE A 35 -17.91 3.23 -14.57
C ILE A 35 -18.20 2.52 -15.88
N GLY A 36 -19.44 2.69 -16.37
CA GLY A 36 -19.93 2.04 -17.59
C GLY A 36 -20.23 3.03 -18.72
N ASP A 37 -20.08 2.58 -19.97
CA ASP A 37 -20.47 3.34 -21.16
C ASP A 37 -21.67 2.71 -21.89
N GLY A 38 -22.32 1.74 -21.25
CA GLY A 38 -23.40 0.92 -21.81
C GLY A 38 -22.94 -0.33 -22.54
N THR A 39 -21.65 -0.44 -22.88
CA THR A 39 -21.05 -1.61 -23.55
C THR A 39 -19.96 -2.25 -22.70
N HIS A 40 -19.10 -1.43 -22.12
CA HIS A 40 -17.98 -1.84 -21.27
C HIS A 40 -18.13 -1.25 -19.89
N THR A 41 -17.57 -1.92 -18.89
CA THR A 41 -17.52 -1.44 -17.51
C THR A 41 -16.08 -1.52 -17.01
N GLY A 42 -15.53 -0.36 -16.63
CA GLY A 42 -14.27 -0.27 -15.92
C GLY A 42 -14.48 -0.35 -14.42
N MET A 43 -13.50 -0.88 -13.69
CA MET A 43 -13.55 -1.07 -12.26
C MET A 43 -12.28 -0.57 -11.60
N GLY A 44 -12.45 0.15 -10.48
CA GLY A 44 -11.38 0.57 -9.59
C GLY A 44 -11.78 0.34 -8.14
N GLU A 45 -10.80 0.23 -7.26
CA GLU A 45 -11.00 -0.05 -5.84
C GLU A 45 -10.10 0.84 -5.01
N ALA A 46 -10.55 1.22 -3.82
CA ALA A 46 -9.74 1.90 -2.83
C ALA A 46 -10.07 1.45 -1.41
N ALA A 47 -9.02 1.29 -0.61
CA ALA A 47 -9.08 1.28 0.85
C ALA A 47 -8.68 2.65 1.38
N GLY A 48 -9.27 3.07 2.49
CA GLY A 48 -8.95 4.35 3.11
C GLY A 48 -7.62 4.32 3.86
N VAL A 49 -6.89 5.43 3.80
CA VAL A 49 -5.68 5.65 4.59
C VAL A 49 -6.07 6.37 5.88
N SER A 50 -6.23 5.62 6.97
CA SER A 50 -6.81 6.11 8.23
C SER A 50 -6.05 7.29 8.85
N TYR A 51 -4.71 7.32 8.78
CA TYR A 51 -3.91 8.45 9.29
C TYR A 51 -3.99 9.72 8.43
N LYS A 52 -4.61 9.64 7.24
CA LYS A 52 -5.00 10.79 6.42
C LYS A 52 -6.48 11.17 6.58
N GLY A 53 -7.17 10.57 7.56
CA GLY A 53 -8.59 10.81 7.80
C GLY A 53 -9.53 10.17 6.77
N GLU A 54 -9.04 9.25 5.94
CA GLU A 54 -9.87 8.55 4.97
C GLU A 54 -10.61 7.38 5.62
N SER A 55 -11.84 7.19 5.21
CA SER A 55 -12.69 6.05 5.53
C SER A 55 -13.46 5.62 4.30
N VAL A 56 -14.02 4.41 4.32
CA VAL A 56 -14.92 3.93 3.27
C VAL A 56 -16.06 4.93 3.01
N ALA A 57 -16.63 5.49 4.07
CA ALA A 57 -17.70 6.48 3.94
C ALA A 57 -17.22 7.78 3.29
N SER A 58 -16.05 8.31 3.68
CA SER A 58 -15.51 9.53 3.09
C SER A 58 -15.10 9.35 1.63
N ILE A 59 -14.57 8.16 1.26
CA ILE A 59 -14.25 7.80 -0.11
C ILE A 59 -15.51 7.74 -0.96
N ALA A 60 -16.55 7.04 -0.50
CA ALA A 60 -17.83 6.95 -1.20
C ALA A 60 -18.44 8.32 -1.45
N ALA A 61 -18.51 9.17 -0.40
CA ALA A 61 -19.06 10.52 -0.51
C ALA A 61 -18.28 11.40 -1.51
N GLN A 62 -16.95 11.32 -1.54
CA GLN A 62 -16.13 12.05 -2.51
C GLN A 62 -16.37 11.58 -3.95
N ILE A 63 -16.57 10.28 -4.17
CA ILE A 63 -16.90 9.75 -5.50
C ILE A 63 -18.30 10.18 -5.90
N GLU A 64 -19.30 10.09 -5.01
CA GLU A 64 -20.67 10.53 -5.26
C GLU A 64 -20.75 12.00 -5.69
N ALA A 65 -19.93 12.86 -5.07
CA ALA A 65 -19.87 14.28 -5.39
C ALA A 65 -19.42 14.57 -6.83
N VAL A 66 -18.64 13.67 -7.44
CA VAL A 66 -18.12 13.84 -8.81
C VAL A 66 -18.88 13.01 -9.85
N VAL A 67 -19.88 12.21 -9.46
CA VAL A 67 -20.72 11.43 -10.40
C VAL A 67 -21.29 12.27 -11.55
N PRO A 68 -21.79 13.52 -11.35
CA PRO A 68 -22.24 14.34 -12.46
C PRO A 68 -21.15 14.64 -13.49
N HIS A 69 -19.92 14.86 -13.05
CA HIS A 69 -18.77 15.05 -13.94
C HIS A 69 -18.42 13.76 -14.68
N ILE A 70 -18.39 12.62 -13.98
CA ILE A 70 -18.17 11.31 -14.60
C ILE A 70 -19.25 11.07 -15.67
N ALA A 71 -20.52 11.31 -15.35
CA ALA A 71 -21.64 11.13 -16.27
C ALA A 71 -21.52 12.02 -17.55
N SER A 72 -20.84 13.16 -17.48
CA SER A 72 -20.55 14.00 -18.65
C SER A 72 -19.42 13.45 -19.52
N GLY A 73 -18.72 12.40 -19.09
CA GLY A 73 -17.67 11.74 -19.84
C GLY A 73 -16.28 12.32 -19.64
N ILE A 74 -15.95 12.72 -18.39
CA ILE A 74 -14.61 13.25 -18.09
C ILE A 74 -13.52 12.24 -18.42
N GLY A 75 -12.36 12.77 -18.81
CA GLY A 75 -11.13 12.00 -18.97
C GLY A 75 -10.29 11.96 -17.69
N ARG A 76 -9.25 11.13 -17.71
CA ARG A 76 -8.32 10.95 -16.55
C ARG A 76 -7.59 12.25 -16.18
N ASP A 77 -7.21 13.07 -17.18
CA ASP A 77 -6.50 14.33 -16.93
C ASP A 77 -7.42 15.37 -16.25
N GLU A 78 -8.68 15.44 -16.66
CA GLU A 78 -9.68 16.31 -16.04
C GLU A 78 -9.97 15.85 -14.59
N LEU A 79 -10.03 14.54 -14.35
CA LEU A 79 -10.20 13.97 -13.01
C LEU A 79 -9.11 14.48 -12.04
N GLN A 80 -7.85 14.58 -12.49
CA GLN A 80 -6.75 15.06 -11.66
C GLN A 80 -6.95 16.53 -11.19
N GLN A 81 -7.75 17.31 -11.92
CA GLN A 81 -8.01 18.71 -11.58
C GLN A 81 -9.19 18.87 -10.62
N ILE A 82 -10.17 17.96 -10.66
CA ILE A 82 -11.40 18.09 -9.89
C ILE A 82 -11.41 17.28 -8.59
N MET A 83 -10.52 16.28 -8.47
CA MET A 83 -10.39 15.46 -7.25
C MET A 83 -9.02 15.62 -6.62
N THR A 84 -9.00 15.82 -5.30
CA THR A 84 -7.75 15.81 -4.52
C THR A 84 -7.13 14.40 -4.52
N PRO A 85 -5.78 14.28 -4.40
CA PRO A 85 -5.12 12.99 -4.21
C PRO A 85 -5.70 12.22 -3.01
N GLY A 86 -5.98 10.93 -3.20
CA GLY A 86 -6.52 10.07 -2.16
C GLY A 86 -7.22 8.84 -2.73
N GLY A 87 -7.81 8.05 -1.83
CA GLY A 87 -8.48 6.79 -2.18
C GLY A 87 -9.63 6.98 -3.17
N ALA A 88 -10.43 8.03 -3.01
CA ALA A 88 -11.55 8.31 -3.90
C ALA A 88 -11.08 8.56 -5.35
N ARG A 89 -10.06 9.44 -5.53
CA ARG A 89 -9.50 9.69 -6.86
C ARG A 89 -8.86 8.44 -7.44
N ASN A 90 -8.15 7.66 -6.64
CA ASN A 90 -7.55 6.39 -7.07
C ASN A 90 -8.61 5.43 -7.63
N ALA A 91 -9.73 5.23 -6.93
CA ALA A 91 -10.78 4.32 -7.39
C ALA A 91 -11.39 4.76 -8.72
N VAL A 92 -11.68 6.06 -8.88
CA VAL A 92 -12.24 6.60 -10.14
C VAL A 92 -11.22 6.53 -11.26
N ASP A 93 -9.96 6.91 -11.02
CA ASP A 93 -8.89 6.87 -12.02
C ASP A 93 -8.64 5.44 -12.54
N CYS A 94 -8.54 4.48 -11.63
CA CYS A 94 -8.40 3.05 -12.00
C CYS A 94 -9.59 2.56 -12.82
N ALA A 95 -10.83 2.97 -12.46
CA ALA A 95 -12.01 2.59 -13.22
C ALA A 95 -12.01 3.21 -14.64
N LEU A 96 -11.54 4.44 -14.80
CA LEU A 96 -11.40 5.08 -16.11
C LEU A 96 -10.31 4.40 -16.95
N TRP A 97 -9.16 4.06 -16.35
CA TRP A 97 -8.10 3.30 -17.03
C TRP A 97 -8.61 1.94 -17.52
N ASP A 98 -9.34 1.19 -16.69
CA ASP A 98 -9.88 -0.12 -17.03
C ASP A 98 -10.96 -0.01 -18.13
N LEU A 99 -11.83 1.01 -18.05
CA LEU A 99 -12.82 1.28 -19.10
C LEU A 99 -12.16 1.61 -20.45
N GLU A 100 -11.16 2.48 -20.45
CA GLU A 100 -10.43 2.87 -21.65
C GLU A 100 -9.69 1.68 -22.28
N ALA A 101 -9.06 0.84 -21.45
CA ALA A 101 -8.39 -0.39 -21.89
C ALA A 101 -9.39 -1.35 -22.57
N LYS A 102 -10.54 -1.60 -21.93
CA LYS A 102 -11.59 -2.46 -22.49
C LYS A 102 -12.19 -1.93 -23.78
N ARG A 103 -12.44 -0.62 -23.86
CA ARG A 103 -12.96 0.04 -25.09
C ARG A 103 -11.97 -0.02 -26.23
N SER A 104 -10.70 0.20 -25.97
CA SER A 104 -9.67 0.20 -27.01
C SER A 104 -9.19 -1.21 -27.39
N GLY A 105 -9.52 -2.23 -26.62
CA GLY A 105 -8.97 -3.58 -26.78
C GLY A 105 -7.46 -3.66 -26.49
N ARG A 106 -6.89 -2.64 -25.81
CA ARG A 106 -5.46 -2.54 -25.46
C ARG A 106 -5.29 -2.68 -23.95
N SER A 107 -4.26 -3.40 -23.54
CA SER A 107 -3.87 -3.39 -22.13
C SER A 107 -3.33 -2.01 -21.71
N VAL A 108 -3.35 -1.70 -20.41
CA VAL A 108 -2.74 -0.47 -19.88
C VAL A 108 -1.25 -0.39 -20.22
N TRP A 109 -0.52 -1.52 -20.24
CA TRP A 109 0.86 -1.59 -20.71
C TRP A 109 1.03 -1.06 -22.14
N GLN A 110 0.15 -1.51 -23.05
CA GLN A 110 0.16 -1.04 -24.44
C GLN A 110 -0.26 0.43 -24.58
N MET A 111 -1.16 0.91 -23.71
CA MET A 111 -1.55 2.32 -23.70
C MET A 111 -0.42 3.22 -23.23
N LEU A 112 0.43 2.74 -22.34
CA LEU A 112 1.60 3.45 -21.80
C LEU A 112 2.88 3.21 -22.63
N ASP A 113 2.79 2.46 -23.73
CA ASP A 113 3.96 2.03 -24.52
C ASP A 113 5.04 1.35 -23.66
N ARG A 114 4.59 0.42 -22.81
CA ARG A 114 5.43 -0.36 -21.92
C ARG A 114 5.28 -1.85 -22.19
N GLN A 115 6.35 -2.59 -21.92
CA GLN A 115 6.32 -4.05 -21.95
C GLN A 115 6.19 -4.59 -20.53
N PRO A 116 5.26 -5.53 -20.26
CA PRO A 116 5.19 -6.19 -18.98
C PRO A 116 6.43 -7.08 -18.79
N HIS A 117 6.96 -7.07 -17.58
CA HIS A 117 8.03 -7.97 -17.14
C HIS A 117 7.75 -8.50 -15.75
N ALA A 118 8.35 -9.62 -15.40
CA ALA A 118 8.22 -10.17 -14.06
C ALA A 118 8.85 -9.23 -13.03
N VAL A 119 8.16 -9.08 -11.90
CA VAL A 119 8.64 -8.34 -10.73
C VAL A 119 8.65 -9.26 -9.52
N THR A 120 9.63 -9.06 -8.62
CA THR A 120 9.66 -9.79 -7.37
C THR A 120 8.66 -9.18 -6.40
N THR A 121 7.72 -9.99 -5.93
CA THR A 121 6.79 -9.58 -4.88
C THR A 121 7.40 -9.78 -3.50
N VAL A 122 6.84 -9.10 -2.49
CA VAL A 122 7.23 -9.27 -1.09
C VAL A 122 6.11 -9.98 -0.31
N TYR A 123 6.49 -10.79 0.68
CA TYR A 123 5.55 -11.26 1.70
C TYR A 123 5.69 -10.42 2.97
N THR A 124 4.57 -10.00 3.54
CA THR A 124 4.59 -9.17 4.76
C THR A 124 4.42 -10.03 6.00
N VAL A 125 5.45 -10.06 6.84
CA VAL A 125 5.38 -10.61 8.20
C VAL A 125 4.81 -9.53 9.12
N GLY A 126 3.66 -9.85 9.74
CA GLY A 126 2.98 -8.95 10.67
C GLY A 126 3.70 -8.83 12.01
N LEU A 127 3.42 -7.74 12.75
CA LEU A 127 3.97 -7.54 14.09
C LEU A 127 3.42 -8.59 15.08
N ALA A 128 4.32 -9.34 15.69
CA ALA A 128 4.01 -10.40 16.66
C ALA A 128 5.17 -10.58 17.65
N SER A 129 5.13 -11.63 18.48
CA SER A 129 6.32 -12.01 19.28
C SER A 129 7.45 -12.50 18.35
N PRO A 130 8.73 -12.37 18.75
CA PRO A 130 9.84 -12.87 17.95
C PRO A 130 9.68 -14.33 17.50
N GLU A 131 9.18 -15.20 18.36
CA GLU A 131 8.96 -16.63 18.06
C GLU A 131 7.89 -16.81 16.97
N GLN A 132 6.80 -16.05 17.05
CA GLN A 132 5.73 -16.09 16.02
C GLN A 132 6.21 -15.51 14.69
N MET A 133 7.04 -14.46 14.74
CA MET A 133 7.63 -13.86 13.52
C MET A 133 8.64 -14.81 12.88
N GLU A 134 9.46 -15.53 13.67
CA GLU A 134 10.35 -16.58 13.18
C GLU A 134 9.59 -17.69 12.45
N GLN A 135 8.50 -18.17 13.07
CA GLN A 135 7.65 -19.20 12.46
C GLN A 135 7.00 -18.71 11.15
N ASP A 136 6.44 -17.51 11.15
CA ASP A 136 5.81 -16.94 9.94
C ASP A 136 6.85 -16.75 8.82
N ALA A 137 8.06 -16.29 9.16
CA ALA A 137 9.18 -16.20 8.20
C ALA A 137 9.60 -17.57 7.65
N ALA A 138 9.66 -18.60 8.50
CA ALA A 138 10.00 -19.96 8.09
C ALA A 138 8.94 -20.57 7.15
N GLU A 139 7.66 -20.31 7.41
CA GLU A 139 6.55 -20.75 6.56
C GLU A 139 6.60 -20.08 5.15
N HIS A 140 7.20 -18.90 5.05
CA HIS A 140 7.25 -18.09 3.82
C HIS A 140 8.67 -17.85 3.30
N ARG A 141 9.64 -18.68 3.71
CA ARG A 141 11.05 -18.53 3.35
C ARG A 141 11.36 -18.66 1.83
N ASP A 142 10.39 -19.16 1.07
CA ASP A 142 10.51 -19.26 -0.40
C ASP A 142 10.29 -17.90 -1.11
N PHE A 143 9.81 -16.90 -0.38
CA PHE A 143 9.78 -15.53 -0.89
C PHE A 143 11.18 -14.93 -0.86
N GLN A 144 11.58 -14.32 -1.98
CA GLN A 144 12.88 -13.68 -2.09
C GLN A 144 13.03 -12.48 -1.18
N ILE A 145 11.91 -11.79 -0.89
CA ILE A 145 11.89 -10.58 -0.06
C ILE A 145 10.79 -10.71 0.98
N LEU A 146 11.14 -10.47 2.24
CA LEU A 146 10.20 -10.33 3.35
C LEU A 146 10.09 -8.86 3.76
N LYS A 147 8.87 -8.33 3.81
CA LYS A 147 8.57 -7.03 4.45
C LYS A 147 8.18 -7.30 5.90
N VAL A 148 8.93 -6.75 6.83
CA VAL A 148 8.78 -7.03 8.26
C VAL A 148 8.20 -5.81 8.97
N LYS A 149 7.03 -5.98 9.61
CA LYS A 149 6.44 -4.93 10.45
C LYS A 149 7.17 -4.89 11.78
N VAL A 150 7.72 -3.72 12.11
CA VAL A 150 8.38 -3.42 13.38
C VAL A 150 7.70 -2.20 14.03
N GLY A 151 8.00 -1.90 15.29
CA GLY A 151 7.46 -0.70 15.92
C GLY A 151 7.40 -0.81 17.44
N ILE A 152 6.71 -1.79 17.98
CA ILE A 152 6.68 -2.04 19.43
C ILE A 152 7.67 -3.15 19.75
N GLY A 153 8.58 -2.93 20.70
CA GLY A 153 9.64 -3.85 21.09
C GLY A 153 10.98 -3.54 20.41
N ASP A 154 11.94 -4.43 20.57
CA ASP A 154 13.28 -4.30 19.98
C ASP A 154 13.28 -4.81 18.54
N PRO A 155 13.44 -3.93 17.54
CA PRO A 155 13.47 -4.32 16.12
C PRO A 155 14.64 -5.25 15.80
N ILE A 156 15.71 -5.23 16.61
CA ILE A 156 16.86 -6.11 16.42
C ILE A 156 16.53 -7.54 16.82
N GLU A 157 15.80 -7.72 17.93
CA GLU A 157 15.32 -9.03 18.35
C GLU A 157 14.35 -9.62 17.33
N GLN A 158 13.40 -8.81 16.87
CA GLN A 158 12.45 -9.19 15.83
C GLN A 158 13.17 -9.62 14.53
N MET A 159 14.10 -8.79 14.03
CA MET A 159 14.85 -9.10 12.81
C MET A 159 15.79 -10.30 13.00
N THR A 160 16.34 -10.52 14.19
CA THR A 160 17.13 -11.72 14.49
C THR A 160 16.26 -12.99 14.36
N ALA A 161 15.03 -12.93 14.84
CA ALA A 161 14.07 -14.03 14.71
C ALA A 161 13.70 -14.28 13.23
N ILE A 162 13.40 -13.21 12.47
CA ILE A 162 13.16 -13.31 11.03
C ILE A 162 14.34 -13.98 10.31
N ARG A 163 15.57 -13.60 10.66
CA ARG A 163 16.78 -14.15 10.02
C ARG A 163 17.00 -15.63 10.34
N ARG A 164 16.56 -16.10 11.53
CA ARG A 164 16.56 -17.55 11.85
C ARG A 164 15.53 -18.32 11.02
N GLY A 165 14.33 -17.75 10.84
CA GLY A 165 13.26 -18.39 10.06
C GLY A 165 13.53 -18.40 8.55
N ALA A 166 14.09 -17.32 8.02
CA ALA A 166 14.34 -17.13 6.57
C ALA A 166 15.74 -16.53 6.35
N PRO A 167 16.82 -17.34 6.46
CA PRO A 167 18.19 -16.85 6.43
C PRO A 167 18.61 -16.23 5.10
N GLU A 168 18.02 -16.65 3.98
CA GLU A 168 18.40 -16.22 2.63
C GLU A 168 17.53 -15.09 2.06
N ALA A 169 16.37 -14.82 2.67
CA ALA A 169 15.46 -13.80 2.18
C ALA A 169 16.03 -12.39 2.41
N ALA A 170 16.00 -11.53 1.39
CA ALA A 170 16.20 -10.10 1.60
C ALA A 170 15.10 -9.54 2.52
N SER A 171 15.40 -8.49 3.27
CA SER A 171 14.43 -7.95 4.21
C SER A 171 14.27 -6.44 4.05
N VAL A 172 13.01 -6.00 4.01
CA VAL A 172 12.61 -4.60 4.11
C VAL A 172 11.83 -4.46 5.41
N ILE A 173 12.15 -3.48 6.24
CA ILE A 173 11.38 -3.21 7.45
C ILE A 173 10.46 -2.02 7.26
N ASP A 174 9.30 -2.08 7.90
CA ASP A 174 8.31 -1.00 7.93
C ASP A 174 7.98 -0.67 9.38
N ALA A 175 8.46 0.49 9.83
CA ALA A 175 8.24 0.98 11.18
C ALA A 175 6.84 1.59 11.38
N ASN A 176 6.10 1.81 10.30
CA ASN A 176 4.77 2.42 10.32
C ASN A 176 4.70 3.69 11.16
N GLN A 177 5.68 4.58 11.00
CA GLN A 177 5.76 5.89 11.68
C GLN A 177 5.98 5.80 13.20
N ALA A 178 6.59 4.71 13.69
CA ALA A 178 6.76 4.49 15.13
C ALA A 178 8.13 4.95 15.65
N TRP A 179 9.04 5.38 14.80
CA TRP A 179 10.42 5.73 15.16
C TRP A 179 10.68 7.22 15.12
N THR A 180 11.83 7.58 15.69
CA THR A 180 12.45 8.89 15.64
C THR A 180 13.77 8.84 14.87
N VAL A 181 14.40 9.98 14.59
CA VAL A 181 15.77 10.03 14.02
C VAL A 181 16.78 9.32 14.95
N GLY A 182 16.61 9.45 16.28
CA GLY A 182 17.45 8.76 17.25
C GLY A 182 17.33 7.23 17.18
N ASP A 183 16.16 6.70 16.83
CA ASP A 183 15.98 5.28 16.60
C ASP A 183 16.68 4.82 15.32
N LEU A 184 16.64 5.62 14.25
CA LEU A 184 17.40 5.36 13.02
C LEU A 184 18.92 5.28 13.31
N ASP A 185 19.46 6.23 14.09
CA ASP A 185 20.86 6.21 14.49
C ASP A 185 21.20 4.97 15.31
N THR A 186 20.30 4.55 16.20
CA THR A 186 20.51 3.44 17.10
C THR A 186 20.46 2.08 16.40
N TYR A 187 19.53 1.91 15.44
CA TYR A 187 19.24 0.59 14.89
C TYR A 187 19.86 0.33 13.51
N SER A 188 20.10 1.36 12.69
CA SER A 188 20.44 1.17 11.26
C SER A 188 21.66 0.30 11.02
N ALA A 189 22.73 0.45 11.79
CA ALA A 189 23.94 -0.35 11.60
C ALA A 189 23.72 -1.85 11.91
N ARG A 190 22.98 -2.15 12.98
CA ARG A 190 22.64 -3.51 13.37
C ARG A 190 21.65 -4.16 12.39
N LEU A 191 20.65 -3.41 11.95
CA LEU A 191 19.69 -3.86 10.94
C LEU A 191 20.38 -4.16 9.60
N LYS A 192 21.30 -3.31 9.18
CA LYS A 192 22.12 -3.55 7.99
C LYS A 192 22.94 -4.84 8.12
N ALA A 193 23.55 -5.09 9.29
CA ALA A 193 24.28 -6.32 9.56
C ALA A 193 23.39 -7.57 9.57
N LEU A 194 22.08 -7.41 9.87
CA LEU A 194 21.07 -8.45 9.76
C LEU A 194 20.46 -8.60 8.35
N GLY A 195 21.03 -7.92 7.33
CA GLY A 195 20.59 -8.05 5.93
C GLY A 195 19.31 -7.27 5.60
N VAL A 196 18.99 -6.22 6.37
CA VAL A 196 17.94 -5.27 5.99
C VAL A 196 18.46 -4.39 4.86
N GLU A 197 17.67 -4.24 3.81
CA GLU A 197 18.02 -3.47 2.61
C GLU A 197 17.36 -2.10 2.54
N MET A 198 16.23 -1.90 3.25
CA MET A 198 15.48 -0.65 3.25
C MET A 198 14.62 -0.50 4.53
N ILE A 199 14.40 0.73 4.95
CA ILE A 199 13.49 1.09 6.04
C ILE A 199 12.36 1.94 5.46
N GLU A 200 11.12 1.48 5.64
CA GLU A 200 9.91 2.16 5.20
C GLU A 200 9.25 2.89 6.36
N GLN A 201 8.80 4.11 6.10
CA GLN A 201 8.06 4.97 7.03
C GLN A 201 8.64 5.01 8.45
N PRO A 202 9.92 5.36 8.64
CA PRO A 202 10.48 5.38 9.98
C PRO A 202 9.81 6.43 10.88
N LEU A 203 9.62 7.64 10.39
CA LEU A 203 9.13 8.78 11.16
C LEU A 203 7.63 9.02 10.98
N ALA A 204 7.02 9.76 11.90
CA ALA A 204 5.68 10.28 11.72
C ALA A 204 5.63 11.19 10.48
N THR A 205 4.47 11.21 9.81
CA THR A 205 4.30 11.93 8.52
C THR A 205 4.71 13.42 8.61
N ASP A 206 4.48 14.05 9.76
CA ASP A 206 4.79 15.47 9.96
C ASP A 206 6.27 15.72 10.31
N ASP A 207 7.04 14.65 10.56
CA ASP A 207 8.45 14.69 10.94
C ASP A 207 9.41 14.38 9.78
N ASP A 208 8.90 14.11 8.59
CA ASP A 208 9.72 13.74 7.41
C ASP A 208 10.75 14.80 7.02
N GLU A 209 10.52 16.08 7.37
CA GLU A 209 11.48 17.15 7.14
C GLU A 209 12.81 16.90 7.87
N ALA A 210 12.80 16.17 8.99
CA ALA A 210 14.00 15.78 9.71
C ALA A 210 14.93 14.84 8.93
N LEU A 211 14.40 14.20 7.87
CA LEU A 211 15.19 13.35 6.96
C LEU A 211 15.95 14.17 5.90
N ARG A 212 15.66 15.47 5.76
CA ARG A 212 16.36 16.34 4.80
C ARG A 212 17.84 16.45 5.17
N GLY A 213 18.69 15.89 4.32
CA GLY A 213 20.14 15.86 4.55
C GLY A 213 20.60 14.81 5.57
N TYR A 214 19.70 13.98 6.09
CA TYR A 214 20.06 12.87 6.96
C TYR A 214 20.88 11.82 6.21
N GLY A 215 22.06 11.48 6.73
CA GLY A 215 22.99 10.50 6.14
C GLY A 215 22.64 9.06 6.52
N SER A 216 21.55 8.52 6.01
CA SER A 216 21.13 7.16 6.35
C SER A 216 22.09 6.08 5.84
N LEU A 217 22.33 5.06 6.68
CA LEU A 217 23.10 3.85 6.32
C LEU A 217 22.29 2.88 5.45
N LEU A 218 20.97 2.97 5.47
CA LEU A 218 20.03 2.18 4.69
C LEU A 218 19.14 3.13 3.88
N PRO A 219 18.71 2.74 2.68
CA PRO A 219 17.66 3.47 1.96
C PRO A 219 16.44 3.68 2.84
N LEU A 220 15.86 4.88 2.79
CA LEU A 220 14.60 5.23 3.47
C LEU A 220 13.50 5.46 2.42
N CYS A 221 12.26 5.10 2.74
CA CYS A 221 11.10 5.28 1.89
C CYS A 221 9.91 5.83 2.70
#